data_96d19484998f2aefe8ffb8819fedc5b2
#
_entry.id   96d19484998f2aefe8ffb8819fedc5b2
#
_cell.length_a   1.000
_cell.length_b   1.000
_cell.length_c   1.000
_cell.angle_alpha   90.00
_cell.angle_beta   90.00
_cell.angle_gamma   90.00
#
_symmetry.space_group_name_H-M   'P 1'
#
loop_
_entity.id
_entity.type
_entity.pdbx_description
1 polymer ?
#
loop_
_entity_poly.entity_id
_entity_poly.type
_entity_poly.pdbx_seq_one_letter_code
_entity_poly.pdbx_strand_id
1 'polypeptide(L)'
;MIKKTIVFLFIISGLLIISIPITDFSEGDDILFYNGTIITMEKNNPSPEAVYIENGIIKSIGEYRVLYQHISSSTKLIDLKGQTLLPGFIDSHTHPVLCSFVYDAIDLSGFKHNSKEKLWEHFSDRVKTYKPGEWILCKGFDQILTKNLTPPHIDFLDSIAPNNPVLIASHNLHSYWANSLAFQESGVSKATLDPSLSSYYERDGLG
;
A
#
# COMPACT_ATOMS: atom_id res chain seq x y z
N MET A 1 -5.49 -7.20 39.10
CA MET A 1 -4.98 -6.78 37.77
C MET A 1 -5.76 -7.54 36.70
N ILE A 2 -6.65 -6.87 36.00
CA ILE A 2 -7.52 -7.47 34.99
C ILE A 2 -6.78 -7.35 33.64
N LYS A 3 -6.31 -8.49 33.11
CA LYS A 3 -5.72 -8.55 31.76
C LYS A 3 -6.82 -8.27 30.75
N LYS A 4 -6.68 -7.17 30.00
CA LYS A 4 -7.56 -6.88 28.85
C LYS A 4 -7.06 -7.63 27.63
N THR A 5 -7.73 -8.74 27.31
CA THR A 5 -7.50 -9.46 26.05
C THR A 5 -8.42 -8.85 24.99
N ILE A 6 -7.86 -8.22 23.97
CA ILE A 6 -8.63 -7.78 22.79
C ILE A 6 -8.63 -8.95 21.80
N VAL A 7 -9.81 -9.53 21.58
CA VAL A 7 -10.02 -10.60 20.59
C VAL A 7 -10.53 -9.96 19.30
N PHE A 8 -9.77 -10.04 18.23
CA PHE A 8 -10.27 -9.75 16.88
C PHE A 8 -10.88 -11.02 16.29
N LEU A 9 -12.19 -11.00 16.09
CA LEU A 9 -12.92 -12.08 15.42
C LEU A 9 -12.97 -11.78 13.91
N PHE A 10 -12.20 -12.51 13.11
CA PHE A 10 -12.43 -12.60 11.68
C PHE A 10 -13.20 -13.89 11.40
N ILE A 11 -14.44 -13.78 10.97
CA ILE A 11 -15.24 -14.91 10.48
C ILE A 11 -15.01 -15.01 8.97
N ILE A 12 -14.14 -15.92 8.56
CA ILE A 12 -14.13 -16.48 7.21
C ILE A 12 -14.31 -17.97 7.36
N SER A 13 -15.42 -18.47 6.84
CA SER A 13 -15.80 -19.88 6.62
C SER A 13 -14.79 -20.93 7.17
N GLY A 14 -15.06 -21.38 8.39
CA GLY A 14 -14.59 -22.70 8.87
C GLY A 14 -13.11 -22.79 9.12
N LEU A 15 -12.49 -21.89 9.91
CA LEU A 15 -11.14 -22.18 10.40
C LEU A 15 -10.69 -21.36 11.60
N LEU A 16 -10.06 -22.08 12.49
CA LEU A 16 -8.98 -21.76 13.43
C LEU A 16 -8.91 -20.30 13.93
N ILE A 17 -9.39 -20.10 15.14
CA ILE A 17 -9.08 -18.92 15.93
C ILE A 17 -7.60 -18.97 16.30
N ILE A 18 -6.75 -18.28 15.57
CA ILE A 18 -5.39 -17.99 16.03
C ILE A 18 -5.52 -16.79 16.98
N SER A 19 -5.59 -17.07 18.26
CA SER A 19 -5.35 -16.04 19.27
C SER A 19 -3.85 -15.73 19.21
N ILE A 20 -3.50 -14.64 18.54
CA ILE A 20 -2.16 -14.06 18.66
C ILE A 20 -2.14 -13.42 20.04
N PRO A 21 -1.33 -13.91 20.99
CA PRO A 21 -1.14 -13.20 22.24
C PRO A 21 -0.51 -11.85 21.84
N ILE A 22 -1.24 -10.75 22.01
CA ILE A 22 -0.60 -9.45 22.11
C ILE A 22 0.26 -9.59 23.38
N THR A 23 1.53 -9.87 23.16
CA THR A 23 2.52 -9.80 24.25
C THR A 23 2.32 -8.43 24.87
N ASP A 24 2.02 -8.41 26.19
CA ASP A 24 2.10 -7.19 26.96
C ASP A 24 3.38 -6.48 26.51
N PHE A 25 3.24 -5.27 25.98
CA PHE A 25 4.35 -4.35 26.02
C PHE A 25 4.61 -4.20 27.50
N SER A 26 5.56 -4.97 28.02
CA SER A 26 6.14 -4.72 29.32
C SER A 26 6.50 -3.23 29.33
N GLU A 27 6.17 -2.52 30.38
CA GLU A 27 6.67 -1.17 30.64
C GLU A 27 8.09 -1.17 30.11
N GLY A 28 8.32 -0.42 29.00
CA GLY A 28 9.49 -0.63 28.16
C GLY A 28 10.75 -0.42 28.99
N ASP A 29 11.76 -1.25 28.82
CA ASP A 29 13.07 -1.02 29.41
C ASP A 29 13.51 0.41 29.11
N ASP A 30 14.01 1.12 30.11
CA ASP A 30 14.65 2.40 29.87
C ASP A 30 15.87 2.19 28.97
N ILE A 31 16.00 2.99 27.94
CA ILE A 31 17.01 2.78 26.90
C ILE A 31 17.76 4.08 26.62
N LEU A 32 19.08 4.00 26.53
CA LEU A 32 19.92 5.08 26.01
C LEU A 32 20.61 4.61 24.73
N PHE A 33 20.24 5.21 23.58
CA PHE A 33 20.92 5.04 22.30
C PHE A 33 22.07 6.03 22.19
N TYR A 34 23.23 5.59 21.70
CA TYR A 34 24.43 6.41 21.55
C TYR A 34 25.36 5.88 20.45
N ASN A 35 26.43 6.63 20.16
CA ASN A 35 27.49 6.23 19.22
C ASN A 35 26.97 5.92 17.81
N GLY A 36 26.12 6.81 17.27
CA GLY A 36 25.58 6.70 15.90
C GLY A 36 25.13 8.05 15.37
N THR A 37 24.61 8.05 14.15
CA THR A 37 23.99 9.22 13.54
C THR A 37 22.52 9.27 13.96
N ILE A 38 22.14 10.26 14.76
CA ILE A 38 20.75 10.42 15.21
C ILE A 38 20.12 11.58 14.48
N ILE A 39 19.04 11.31 13.75
CA ILE A 39 18.29 12.31 12.97
C ILE A 39 16.94 12.51 13.67
N THR A 40 16.72 13.69 14.25
CA THR A 40 15.51 13.96 15.04
C THR A 40 14.36 14.56 14.24
N MET A 41 14.62 15.10 13.05
CA MET A 41 13.74 15.99 12.27
C MET A 41 13.43 17.33 12.98
N GLU A 42 14.01 17.61 14.13
CA GLU A 42 13.86 18.86 14.88
C GLU A 42 14.87 19.91 14.42
N LYS A 43 14.39 21.12 14.07
CA LYS A 43 15.25 22.21 13.55
C LYS A 43 16.32 22.64 14.54
N ASN A 44 15.99 22.65 15.85
CA ASN A 44 16.87 23.17 16.89
C ASN A 44 17.88 22.14 17.41
N ASN A 45 17.64 20.86 17.15
CA ASN A 45 18.53 19.77 17.56
C ASN A 45 18.50 18.63 16.53
N PRO A 46 19.00 18.87 15.32
CA PRO A 46 18.84 17.93 14.21
C PRO A 46 19.65 16.64 14.37
N SER A 47 20.78 16.68 15.08
CA SER A 47 21.72 15.56 15.18
C SER A 47 22.36 15.50 16.57
N PRO A 48 21.64 15.06 17.61
CA PRO A 48 22.18 14.88 18.96
C PRO A 48 23.10 13.65 19.02
N GLU A 49 23.90 13.54 20.11
CA GLU A 49 24.78 12.40 20.34
C GLU A 49 24.05 11.18 20.91
N ALA A 50 22.93 11.40 21.61
CA ALA A 50 22.18 10.33 22.28
C ALA A 50 20.69 10.64 22.39
N VAL A 51 19.90 9.55 22.53
CA VAL A 51 18.46 9.59 22.83
C VAL A 51 18.19 8.71 24.04
N TYR A 52 17.56 9.28 25.07
CA TYR A 52 17.10 8.57 26.25
C TYR A 52 15.58 8.34 26.18
N ILE A 53 15.20 7.09 26.29
CA ILE A 53 13.81 6.63 26.33
C ILE A 53 13.53 6.07 27.71
N GLU A 54 12.47 6.55 28.35
CA GLU A 54 11.97 6.11 29.63
C GLU A 54 10.52 5.68 29.50
N ASN A 55 10.18 4.46 29.92
CA ASN A 55 8.82 3.92 29.81
C ASN A 55 8.22 4.01 28.39
N GLY A 56 9.04 3.79 27.34
CA GLY A 56 8.60 3.85 25.94
C GLY A 56 8.42 5.26 25.36
N ILE A 57 8.77 6.31 26.12
CA ILE A 57 8.66 7.71 25.70
C ILE A 57 10.06 8.32 25.58
N ILE A 58 10.30 9.07 24.50
CA ILE A 58 11.52 9.86 24.35
C ILE A 58 11.52 10.93 25.47
N LYS A 59 12.37 10.75 26.46
CA LYS A 59 12.48 11.62 27.64
C LYS A 59 13.38 12.81 27.35
N SER A 60 14.51 12.56 26.74
CA SER A 60 15.49 13.60 26.38
C SER A 60 16.39 13.18 25.23
N ILE A 61 16.89 14.19 24.53
CA ILE A 61 17.86 14.09 23.45
C ILE A 61 18.98 15.10 23.67
N GLY A 62 20.21 14.77 23.34
CA GLY A 62 21.33 15.72 23.55
C GLY A 62 22.69 15.05 23.60
N GLU A 63 23.59 15.67 24.37
CA GLU A 63 24.94 15.17 24.56
C GLU A 63 24.96 13.87 25.36
N TYR A 64 25.66 12.87 24.88
CA TYR A 64 25.77 11.57 25.57
C TYR A 64 26.20 11.67 27.02
N ARG A 65 27.23 12.46 27.29
CA ARG A 65 27.75 12.61 28.68
C ARG A 65 26.73 13.18 29.65
N VAL A 66 25.91 14.10 29.20
CA VAL A 66 24.84 14.71 30.00
C VAL A 66 23.76 13.69 30.28
N LEU A 67 23.25 13.00 29.24
CA LEU A 67 22.19 12.02 29.44
C LEU A 67 22.63 10.82 30.28
N TYR A 68 23.86 10.36 30.10
CA TYR A 68 24.43 9.23 30.84
C TYR A 68 24.46 9.47 32.37
N GLN A 69 24.56 10.70 32.82
CA GLN A 69 24.54 11.04 34.27
C GLN A 69 23.15 10.93 34.89
N HIS A 70 22.09 10.91 34.09
CA HIS A 70 20.70 10.92 34.55
C HIS A 70 20.00 9.56 34.43
N ILE A 71 20.64 8.55 33.86
CA ILE A 71 20.08 7.22 33.72
C ILE A 71 20.27 6.37 34.96
N SER A 72 19.40 5.37 35.13
CA SER A 72 19.50 4.40 36.24
C SER A 72 20.46 3.26 35.87
N SER A 73 20.85 2.45 36.87
CA SER A 73 21.66 1.26 36.64
C SER A 73 20.92 0.15 35.86
N SER A 74 19.60 0.25 35.78
CA SER A 74 18.77 -0.68 34.98
C SER A 74 18.59 -0.22 33.53
N THR A 75 19.02 0.99 33.18
CA THR A 75 18.88 1.50 31.80
C THR A 75 19.75 0.69 30.85
N LYS A 76 19.11 0.19 29.76
CA LYS A 76 19.78 -0.53 28.71
C LYS A 76 20.57 0.42 27.82
N LEU A 77 21.87 0.21 27.68
CA LEU A 77 22.73 0.97 26.77
C LEU A 77 22.76 0.28 25.42
N ILE A 78 22.39 1.01 24.36
CA ILE A 78 22.44 0.51 22.97
C ILE A 78 23.46 1.32 22.18
N ASP A 79 24.59 0.70 21.92
CA ASP A 79 25.61 1.23 21.02
C ASP A 79 25.16 1.06 19.56
N LEU A 80 24.92 2.16 18.87
CA LEU A 80 24.51 2.18 17.46
C LEU A 80 25.65 1.80 16.50
N LYS A 81 26.90 1.81 16.97
CA LYS A 81 28.08 1.42 16.15
C LYS A 81 28.16 2.16 14.80
N GLY A 82 27.83 3.44 14.81
CA GLY A 82 27.80 4.27 13.61
C GLY A 82 26.52 4.12 12.74
N GLN A 83 25.58 3.28 13.14
CA GLN A 83 24.30 3.18 12.45
C GLN A 83 23.43 4.44 12.65
N THR A 84 22.46 4.62 11.77
CA THR A 84 21.54 5.75 11.82
C THR A 84 20.27 5.39 12.60
N LEU A 85 19.90 6.22 13.57
CA LEU A 85 18.62 6.20 14.28
C LEU A 85 17.79 7.39 13.79
N LEU A 86 16.54 7.12 13.40
CA LEU A 86 15.58 8.15 12.98
C LEU A 86 14.17 7.76 13.46
N PRO A 87 13.23 8.72 13.51
CA PRO A 87 11.83 8.41 13.81
C PRO A 87 11.25 7.38 12.84
N GLY A 88 10.36 6.53 13.34
CA GLY A 88 9.62 5.59 12.48
C GLY A 88 8.84 6.33 11.40
N PHE A 89 8.75 5.73 10.21
CA PHE A 89 7.98 6.31 9.11
C PHE A 89 6.49 6.26 9.41
N ILE A 90 5.81 7.38 9.16
CA ILE A 90 4.35 7.48 9.22
C ILE A 90 3.87 7.72 7.80
N ASP A 91 3.19 6.72 7.23
CA ASP A 91 2.52 6.90 5.95
C ASP A 91 1.15 7.54 6.20
N SER A 92 1.05 8.82 5.87
CA SER A 92 -0.16 9.62 6.10
C SER A 92 -1.25 9.36 5.06
N HIS A 93 -0.95 8.63 3.98
CA HIS A 93 -1.91 8.32 2.92
C HIS A 93 -1.59 6.96 2.31
N THR A 94 -2.22 5.92 2.82
CA THR A 94 -2.02 4.55 2.33
C THR A 94 -3.35 3.80 2.20
N HIS A 95 -3.39 2.85 1.26
CA HIS A 95 -4.53 1.99 0.99
C HIS A 95 -4.14 0.50 1.10
N PRO A 96 -3.75 0.00 2.29
CA PRO A 96 -3.17 -1.35 2.41
C PRO A 96 -4.12 -2.47 1.95
N VAL A 97 -5.42 -2.33 2.19
CA VAL A 97 -6.42 -3.29 1.73
C VAL A 97 -6.52 -3.29 0.21
N LEU A 98 -6.65 -2.10 -0.41
CA LEU A 98 -6.70 -1.99 -1.87
C LEU A 98 -5.41 -2.51 -2.52
N CYS A 99 -4.24 -2.18 -1.93
CA CYS A 99 -2.95 -2.68 -2.41
C CYS A 99 -2.90 -4.21 -2.41
N SER A 100 -3.50 -4.88 -1.42
CA SER A 100 -3.52 -6.34 -1.38
C SER A 100 -4.34 -6.95 -2.53
N PHE A 101 -5.45 -6.32 -2.92
CA PHE A 101 -6.25 -6.77 -4.06
C PHE A 101 -5.56 -6.59 -5.41
N VAL A 102 -4.78 -5.51 -5.55
CA VAL A 102 -4.10 -5.21 -6.82
C VAL A 102 -2.65 -5.69 -6.85
N TYR A 103 -2.19 -6.40 -5.82
CA TYR A 103 -0.80 -6.84 -5.73
C TYR A 103 -0.40 -7.70 -6.93
N ASP A 104 -1.21 -8.71 -7.26
CA ASP A 104 -1.00 -9.64 -8.37
C ASP A 104 -1.58 -9.15 -9.70
N ALA A 105 -2.18 -7.95 -9.73
CA ALA A 105 -2.73 -7.38 -10.96
C ALA A 105 -1.63 -7.13 -12.00
N ILE A 106 -1.98 -7.27 -13.28
CA ILE A 106 -1.09 -6.98 -14.40
C ILE A 106 -0.68 -5.51 -14.33
N ASP A 107 0.62 -5.26 -14.25
CA ASP A 107 1.16 -3.91 -14.17
C ASP A 107 1.31 -3.31 -15.57
N LEU A 108 0.45 -2.33 -15.89
CA LEU A 108 0.44 -1.57 -17.14
C LEU A 108 1.05 -0.17 -16.96
N SER A 109 1.89 0.04 -15.93
CA SER A 109 2.47 1.34 -15.65
C SER A 109 3.49 1.78 -16.69
N GLY A 110 3.59 3.08 -16.89
CA GLY A 110 4.64 3.69 -17.72
C GLY A 110 6.06 3.49 -17.18
N PHE A 111 6.20 3.09 -15.92
CA PHE A 111 7.48 2.68 -15.36
C PHE A 111 8.00 1.37 -15.96
N LYS A 112 7.10 0.46 -16.35
CA LYS A 112 7.45 -0.80 -17.01
C LYS A 112 7.36 -0.73 -18.53
N HIS A 113 6.41 0.07 -19.06
CA HIS A 113 6.07 0.11 -20.46
C HIS A 113 6.15 1.54 -20.98
N ASN A 114 7.24 1.88 -21.65
CA ASN A 114 7.51 3.22 -22.17
C ASN A 114 6.81 3.53 -23.51
N SER A 115 6.10 2.57 -24.10
CA SER A 115 5.28 2.77 -25.31
C SER A 115 3.99 1.95 -25.26
N LYS A 116 2.97 2.44 -25.94
CA LYS A 116 1.67 1.77 -26.03
C LYS A 116 1.74 0.38 -26.66
N GLU A 117 2.63 0.19 -27.65
CA GLU A 117 2.81 -1.07 -28.34
C GLU A 117 3.29 -2.15 -27.36
N LYS A 118 4.34 -1.86 -26.59
CA LYS A 118 4.88 -2.78 -25.58
C LYS A 118 3.90 -3.06 -24.45
N LEU A 119 3.11 -2.04 -24.05
CA LEU A 119 2.09 -2.20 -23.03
C LEU A 119 1.01 -3.19 -23.50
N TRP A 120 0.47 -3.00 -24.70
CA TRP A 120 -0.60 -3.88 -25.21
C TRP A 120 -0.10 -5.26 -25.61
N GLU A 121 1.15 -5.38 -26.09
CA GLU A 121 1.81 -6.66 -26.30
C GLU A 121 1.92 -7.43 -24.98
N HIS A 122 2.44 -6.79 -23.94
CA HIS A 122 2.51 -7.39 -22.60
C HIS A 122 1.15 -7.81 -22.08
N PHE A 123 0.14 -6.95 -22.20
CA PHE A 123 -1.23 -7.27 -21.79
C PHE A 123 -1.77 -8.49 -22.55
N SER A 124 -1.65 -8.50 -23.89
CA SER A 124 -2.09 -9.62 -24.70
C SER A 124 -1.42 -10.94 -24.34
N ASP A 125 -0.11 -10.92 -24.05
CA ASP A 125 0.61 -12.12 -23.62
C ASP A 125 0.16 -12.60 -22.25
N ARG A 126 -0.10 -11.68 -21.32
CA ARG A 126 -0.61 -12.02 -19.99
C ARG A 126 -2.01 -12.62 -20.06
N VAL A 127 -2.91 -12.08 -20.89
CA VAL A 127 -4.26 -12.61 -21.08
C VAL A 127 -4.24 -14.11 -21.43
N LYS A 128 -3.31 -14.54 -22.26
CA LYS A 128 -3.16 -15.95 -22.67
C LYS A 128 -2.84 -16.90 -21.51
N THR A 129 -2.40 -16.37 -20.37
CA THR A 129 -2.06 -17.18 -19.19
C THR A 129 -3.26 -17.45 -18.27
N TYR A 130 -4.39 -16.77 -18.50
CA TYR A 130 -5.60 -16.90 -17.71
C TYR A 130 -6.56 -17.93 -18.33
N LYS A 131 -7.28 -18.66 -17.48
CA LYS A 131 -8.33 -19.55 -17.95
C LYS A 131 -9.58 -18.75 -18.33
N PRO A 132 -10.38 -19.24 -19.29
CA PRO A 132 -11.66 -18.59 -19.61
C PRO A 132 -12.53 -18.39 -18.37
N GLY A 133 -13.12 -17.19 -18.23
CA GLY A 133 -13.93 -16.78 -17.08
C GLY A 133 -13.14 -16.25 -15.88
N GLU A 134 -11.82 -16.40 -15.82
CA GLU A 134 -11.02 -15.77 -14.75
C GLU A 134 -10.96 -14.25 -14.96
N TRP A 135 -11.16 -13.49 -13.87
CA TRP A 135 -11.02 -12.04 -13.89
C TRP A 135 -9.56 -11.62 -14.12
N ILE A 136 -9.37 -10.66 -15.01
CA ILE A 136 -8.07 -10.05 -15.29
C ILE A 136 -8.08 -8.63 -14.74
N LEU A 137 -7.33 -8.42 -13.65
CA LEU A 137 -7.15 -7.11 -13.05
C LEU A 137 -5.84 -6.50 -13.52
N CYS A 138 -5.90 -5.23 -13.95
CA CYS A 138 -4.73 -4.47 -14.36
C CYS A 138 -4.63 -3.19 -13.54
N LYS A 139 -3.40 -2.72 -13.32
CA LYS A 139 -3.11 -1.51 -12.55
C LYS A 139 -2.10 -0.61 -13.24
N GLY A 140 -2.09 0.64 -12.81
CA GLY A 140 -1.03 1.57 -13.17
C GLY A 140 -1.14 2.16 -14.59
N PHE A 141 -2.28 2.01 -15.27
CA PHE A 141 -2.49 2.61 -16.59
C PHE A 141 -2.32 4.12 -16.53
N ASP A 142 -1.33 4.65 -17.27
CA ASP A 142 -0.95 6.07 -17.20
C ASP A 142 -0.64 6.63 -18.59
N GLN A 143 -1.49 7.56 -19.03
CA GLN A 143 -1.37 8.22 -20.32
C GLN A 143 -0.26 9.29 -20.33
N ILE A 144 0.21 9.74 -19.17
CA ILE A 144 1.26 10.76 -19.06
C ILE A 144 2.64 10.10 -19.22
N LEU A 145 2.86 8.98 -18.53
CA LEU A 145 4.14 8.30 -18.53
C LEU A 145 4.35 7.40 -19.76
N THR A 146 3.26 6.88 -20.33
CA THR A 146 3.35 6.03 -21.53
C THR A 146 3.03 6.84 -22.79
N LYS A 147 4.03 7.01 -23.66
CA LYS A 147 3.91 7.83 -24.86
C LYS A 147 2.80 7.33 -25.79
N ASN A 148 1.94 8.27 -26.25
CA ASN A 148 0.83 8.04 -27.18
C ASN A 148 -0.22 7.03 -26.68
N LEU A 149 -0.28 6.75 -25.39
CA LEU A 149 -1.30 5.92 -24.81
C LEU A 149 -2.62 6.70 -24.73
N THR A 150 -3.68 6.09 -25.21
CA THR A 150 -5.05 6.58 -25.11
C THR A 150 -5.89 5.58 -24.32
N PRO A 151 -7.02 6.01 -23.71
CA PRO A 151 -7.96 5.09 -23.10
C PRO A 151 -8.35 3.98 -24.10
N PRO A 152 -8.40 2.72 -23.66
CA PRO A 152 -8.83 1.64 -24.51
C PRO A 152 -10.35 1.72 -24.74
N HIS A 153 -10.78 1.54 -25.98
CA HIS A 153 -12.18 1.32 -26.28
C HIS A 153 -12.61 -0.08 -25.85
N ILE A 154 -13.88 -0.26 -25.50
CA ILE A 154 -14.42 -1.53 -25.04
C ILE A 154 -14.21 -2.66 -26.07
N ASP A 155 -14.46 -2.40 -27.36
CA ASP A 155 -14.27 -3.37 -28.44
C ASP A 155 -12.83 -3.85 -28.57
N PHE A 156 -11.87 -2.94 -28.27
CA PHE A 156 -10.47 -3.29 -28.29
C PHE A 156 -10.14 -4.28 -27.16
N LEU A 157 -10.66 -4.05 -25.97
CA LEU A 157 -10.49 -4.96 -24.83
C LEU A 157 -11.19 -6.29 -25.09
N ASP A 158 -12.38 -6.28 -25.67
CA ASP A 158 -13.12 -7.48 -26.09
C ASP A 158 -12.33 -8.30 -27.10
N SER A 159 -11.66 -7.64 -28.04
CA SER A 159 -10.84 -8.33 -29.06
C SER A 159 -9.62 -9.04 -28.48
N ILE A 160 -9.00 -8.48 -27.42
CA ILE A 160 -7.82 -9.08 -26.79
C ILE A 160 -8.22 -10.17 -25.77
N ALA A 161 -9.28 -9.93 -25.00
CA ALA A 161 -9.72 -10.83 -23.93
C ALA A 161 -11.19 -11.25 -24.08
N PRO A 162 -11.55 -11.96 -25.17
CA PRO A 162 -12.95 -12.29 -25.47
C PRO A 162 -13.58 -13.26 -24.46
N ASN A 163 -12.78 -14.00 -23.69
CA ASN A 163 -13.26 -15.04 -22.80
C ASN A 163 -13.02 -14.68 -21.30
N ASN A 164 -12.53 -13.49 -21.01
CA ASN A 164 -12.17 -13.10 -19.66
C ASN A 164 -12.72 -11.71 -19.33
N PRO A 165 -13.35 -11.51 -18.16
CA PRO A 165 -13.69 -10.17 -17.70
C PRO A 165 -12.41 -9.40 -17.35
N VAL A 166 -12.29 -8.17 -17.87
CA VAL A 166 -11.11 -7.30 -17.72
C VAL A 166 -11.49 -6.02 -17.00
N LEU A 167 -10.71 -5.65 -16.00
CA LEU A 167 -10.77 -4.34 -15.35
C LEU A 167 -9.39 -3.71 -15.28
N ILE A 168 -9.23 -2.55 -15.90
CA ILE A 168 -7.99 -1.76 -15.89
C ILE A 168 -8.17 -0.56 -14.99
N ALA A 169 -7.35 -0.41 -13.98
CA ALA A 169 -7.31 0.76 -13.11
C ALA A 169 -6.25 1.75 -13.57
N SER A 170 -6.61 3.03 -13.62
CA SER A 170 -5.64 4.11 -13.82
C SER A 170 -4.63 4.16 -12.69
N HIS A 171 -3.49 4.80 -12.92
CA HIS A 171 -2.46 4.99 -11.90
C HIS A 171 -2.98 5.69 -10.64
N ASN A 172 -3.86 6.68 -10.81
CA ASN A 172 -4.44 7.44 -9.70
C ASN A 172 -5.71 6.80 -9.10
N LEU A 173 -6.18 5.66 -9.62
CA LEU A 173 -7.37 4.92 -9.18
C LEU A 173 -8.70 5.70 -9.29
N HIS A 174 -8.74 6.77 -10.09
CA HIS A 174 -9.98 7.55 -10.31
C HIS A 174 -10.68 7.22 -11.62
N SER A 175 -10.04 6.47 -12.52
CA SER A 175 -10.63 6.03 -13.77
C SER A 175 -10.39 4.54 -13.97
N TYR A 176 -11.38 3.89 -14.55
CA TYR A 176 -11.35 2.46 -14.82
C TYR A 176 -11.88 2.18 -16.22
N TRP A 177 -11.33 1.16 -16.86
CA TRP A 177 -11.79 0.66 -18.16
C TRP A 177 -12.09 -0.82 -18.03
N ALA A 178 -13.20 -1.23 -18.61
CA ALA A 178 -13.64 -2.60 -18.54
C ALA A 178 -14.07 -3.08 -19.92
N ASN A 179 -14.02 -4.39 -20.15
CA ASN A 179 -14.59 -4.99 -21.36
C ASN A 179 -16.08 -5.38 -21.16
N SER A 180 -16.74 -5.77 -22.23
CA SER A 180 -18.16 -6.14 -22.21
C SER A 180 -18.46 -7.26 -21.20
N LEU A 181 -17.58 -8.24 -21.10
CA LEU A 181 -17.75 -9.37 -20.18
C LEU A 181 -17.66 -8.93 -18.71
N ALA A 182 -16.77 -7.99 -18.39
CA ALA A 182 -16.68 -7.44 -17.03
C ALA A 182 -17.94 -6.67 -16.63
N PHE A 183 -18.53 -5.88 -17.53
CA PHE A 183 -19.81 -5.23 -17.29
C PHE A 183 -20.94 -6.24 -17.08
N GLN A 184 -21.01 -7.26 -17.93
CA GLN A 184 -22.00 -8.33 -17.82
C GLN A 184 -21.91 -9.05 -16.46
N GLU A 185 -20.71 -9.50 -16.07
CA GLU A 185 -20.48 -10.22 -14.81
C GLU A 185 -20.76 -9.34 -13.57
N SER A 186 -20.56 -8.03 -13.71
CA SER A 186 -20.87 -7.06 -12.64
C SER A 186 -22.33 -6.63 -12.61
N GLY A 187 -23.18 -7.11 -13.51
CA GLY A 187 -24.58 -6.72 -13.62
C GLY A 187 -24.80 -5.27 -14.10
N VAL A 188 -23.77 -4.66 -14.71
CA VAL A 188 -23.84 -3.30 -15.26
C VAL A 188 -24.36 -3.36 -16.71
N SER A 189 -25.35 -2.56 -17.02
CA SER A 189 -25.97 -2.46 -18.34
C SER A 189 -26.13 -1.01 -18.76
N LYS A 190 -26.55 -0.78 -20.01
CA LYS A 190 -26.90 0.56 -20.53
C LYS A 190 -27.92 1.31 -19.68
N ALA A 191 -28.79 0.60 -18.99
CA ALA A 191 -29.82 1.17 -18.10
C ALA A 191 -29.31 1.40 -16.67
N THR A 192 -28.11 0.97 -16.33
CA THR A 192 -27.55 1.17 -14.98
C THR A 192 -27.29 2.65 -14.72
N LEU A 193 -27.82 3.18 -13.63
CA LEU A 193 -27.64 4.58 -13.27
C LEU A 193 -26.20 4.82 -12.78
N ASP A 194 -25.75 6.04 -12.97
CA ASP A 194 -24.44 6.46 -12.43
C ASP A 194 -24.42 6.33 -10.90
N PRO A 195 -23.31 5.86 -10.32
CA PRO A 195 -23.23 5.63 -8.87
C PRO A 195 -23.40 6.88 -8.04
N SER A 196 -22.99 8.05 -8.54
CA SER A 196 -23.13 9.35 -7.85
C SER A 196 -22.97 10.51 -8.85
N LEU A 197 -23.18 11.75 -8.37
CA LEU A 197 -22.93 12.96 -9.18
C LEU A 197 -21.45 13.15 -9.57
N SER A 198 -20.53 12.54 -8.85
CA SER A 198 -19.07 12.63 -9.09
C SER A 198 -18.46 11.37 -9.70
N SER A 199 -19.27 10.31 -9.90
CA SER A 199 -18.84 9.04 -10.47
C SER A 199 -19.86 8.62 -11.51
N TYR A 200 -19.42 8.37 -12.74
CA TYR A 200 -20.30 8.06 -13.85
C TYR A 200 -19.71 6.98 -14.73
N TYR A 201 -20.57 6.30 -15.44
CA TYR A 201 -20.21 5.42 -16.56
C TYR A 201 -20.11 6.28 -17.83
N GLU A 202 -18.95 6.28 -18.46
CA GLU A 202 -18.80 6.92 -19.76
C GLU A 202 -19.59 6.14 -20.81
N ARG A 203 -20.45 6.83 -21.55
CA ARG A 203 -21.35 6.26 -22.57
C ARG A 203 -21.05 6.89 -23.92
N ASP A 204 -21.01 6.06 -24.93
CA ASP A 204 -21.01 6.51 -26.31
C ASP A 204 -22.44 6.89 -26.78
N GLY A 205 -22.58 7.29 -28.05
CA GLY A 205 -23.87 7.66 -28.62
C GLY A 205 -24.90 6.52 -28.73
N LEU A 206 -24.48 5.30 -28.38
CA LEU A 206 -25.35 4.10 -28.39
C LEU A 206 -25.70 3.65 -26.94
N GLY A 207 -25.15 4.29 -25.94
CA GLY A 207 -25.41 4.07 -24.50
C GLY A 207 -24.34 3.34 -23.73
#